data_0007bc4ae3a3788d152cd3e457d61889
#
_entry.id   0007bc4ae3a3788d152cd3e457d61889
#
_cell.length_a   1.000
_cell.length_b   1.000
_cell.length_c   1.000
_cell.angle_alpha   90.00
_cell.angle_beta   90.00
_cell.angle_gamma   90.00
#
_symmetry.space_group_name_H-M   'P 1'
#
loop_
_entity.id
_entity.type
_entity.pdbx_description
1 polymer ?
#
loop_
_entity_poly.entity_id
_entity_poly.type
_entity_poly.pdbx_seq_one_letter_code
_entity_poly.pdbx_strand_id
1 'polypeptide(L)'
;MGYASLGKRDSQDYICAIGHLDVVPVGEGWKHPPFSAYEENGYIYSRGILDNKGPILSCLYALYALKELGYKPRHEIRIIFGCNEETAFNDFKYYLTKEIPPIAGFTPDCKYP
;
A
#
# COMPACT_ATOMS: atom_id res chain seq x y z
N MET A 1 6.79 4.99 -7.93
CA MET A 1 5.98 5.25 -6.71
C MET A 1 4.86 6.23 -7.00
N GLY A 2 3.68 6.02 -6.43
CA GLY A 2 2.52 6.91 -6.54
C GLY A 2 1.72 6.91 -5.24
N TYR A 3 0.74 7.80 -5.12
CA TYR A 3 -0.14 7.80 -3.96
C TYR A 3 -1.57 8.23 -4.30
N ALA A 4 -2.52 7.75 -3.50
CA ALA A 4 -3.88 8.26 -3.43
C ALA A 4 -4.03 9.14 -2.19
N SER A 5 -4.82 10.22 -2.25
CA SER A 5 -4.99 11.09 -1.09
C SER A 5 -6.43 11.55 -0.87
N LEU A 6 -6.71 11.88 0.39
CA LEU A 6 -7.95 12.50 0.83
C LEU A 6 -7.60 13.69 1.74
N GLY A 7 -8.23 14.84 1.53
CA GLY A 7 -8.00 16.06 2.28
C GLY A 7 -7.43 17.19 1.44
N LYS A 8 -6.92 18.24 2.08
CA LYS A 8 -6.33 19.38 1.38
C LYS A 8 -4.93 19.03 0.88
N ARG A 9 -4.76 19.04 -0.42
CA ARG A 9 -3.49 18.75 -1.11
C ARG A 9 -2.36 19.75 -0.81
N ASP A 10 -2.71 20.93 -0.29
CA ASP A 10 -1.75 22.01 0.03
C ASP A 10 -1.38 22.03 1.53
N SER A 11 -1.78 21.01 2.28
CA SER A 11 -1.36 20.92 3.68
C SER A 11 0.14 20.60 3.73
N GLN A 12 0.87 21.36 4.55
CA GLN A 12 2.30 21.11 4.77
C GLN A 12 2.57 19.86 5.62
N ASP A 13 1.50 19.17 6.04
CA ASP A 13 1.55 17.99 6.88
C ASP A 13 0.52 16.96 6.43
N TYR A 14 0.94 15.71 6.37
CA TYR A 14 0.08 14.59 6.06
C TYR A 14 0.43 13.37 6.92
N ILE A 15 -0.53 12.46 7.06
CA ILE A 15 -0.33 11.12 7.61
C ILE A 15 -0.41 10.09 6.48
N CYS A 16 0.25 8.94 6.62
CA CYS A 16 0.23 7.95 5.55
C CYS A 16 0.14 6.51 6.02
N ALA A 17 -0.42 5.66 5.15
CA ALA A 17 -0.05 4.26 5.08
C ALA A 17 0.86 4.07 3.86
N ILE A 18 1.95 3.33 4.03
CA ILE A 18 2.88 3.03 2.95
C ILE A 18 3.04 1.52 2.80
N GLY A 19 2.89 1.01 1.60
CA GLY A 19 3.14 -0.37 1.23
C GLY A 19 3.70 -0.46 -0.17
N HIS A 20 3.85 -1.67 -0.70
CA HIS A 20 4.49 -1.90 -2.00
C HIS A 20 3.68 -2.81 -2.93
N LEU A 21 3.98 -2.73 -4.22
CA LEU A 21 3.35 -3.50 -5.29
C LEU A 21 4.30 -4.49 -5.95
N ASP A 22 5.60 -4.28 -5.81
CA ASP A 22 6.61 -5.24 -6.26
C ASP A 22 6.59 -6.49 -5.38
N VAL A 23 7.18 -7.56 -5.88
CA VAL A 23 7.16 -8.88 -5.25
C VAL A 23 8.48 -9.59 -5.46
N VAL A 24 8.88 -10.43 -4.51
CA VAL A 24 10.00 -11.34 -4.67
C VAL A 24 9.74 -12.37 -5.79
N PRO A 25 10.78 -13.01 -6.35
CA PRO A 25 10.63 -14.12 -7.30
C PRO A 25 9.67 -15.18 -6.78
N VAL A 26 8.90 -15.78 -7.67
CA VAL A 26 7.81 -16.70 -7.28
C VAL A 26 8.28 -17.94 -6.53
N GLY A 27 9.51 -18.44 -6.79
CA GLY A 27 9.99 -19.71 -6.22
C GLY A 27 9.25 -20.92 -6.80
N GLU A 28 9.35 -22.03 -6.10
CA GLU A 28 8.76 -23.31 -6.49
C GLU A 28 7.63 -23.74 -5.54
N GLY A 29 6.94 -24.84 -5.87
CA GLY A 29 5.93 -25.47 -5.00
C GLY A 29 4.52 -24.88 -5.10
N TRP A 30 4.22 -24.04 -6.08
CA TRP A 30 2.89 -23.50 -6.29
C TRP A 30 1.92 -24.56 -6.82
N LYS A 31 0.76 -24.69 -6.18
CA LYS A 31 -0.34 -25.55 -6.64
C LYS A 31 -1.13 -24.93 -7.79
N HIS A 32 -1.15 -23.62 -7.89
CA HIS A 32 -1.82 -22.82 -8.92
C HIS A 32 -0.84 -21.81 -9.49
N PRO A 33 -1.05 -21.28 -10.71
CA PRO A 33 -0.17 -20.29 -11.28
C PRO A 33 0.04 -19.11 -10.32
N PRO A 34 1.28 -18.69 -10.04
CA PRO A 34 1.59 -17.73 -8.95
C PRO A 34 0.90 -16.37 -9.05
N PHE A 35 0.51 -15.96 -10.24
CA PHE A 35 -0.14 -14.67 -10.52
C PHE A 35 -1.60 -14.80 -10.97
N SER A 36 -2.24 -15.97 -10.74
CA SER A 36 -3.61 -16.22 -11.18
C SER A 36 -4.68 -15.59 -10.29
N ALA A 37 -4.33 -15.15 -9.08
CA ALA A 37 -5.30 -14.78 -8.04
C ALA A 37 -6.35 -15.87 -7.84
N TYR A 38 -5.90 -17.13 -7.79
CA TYR A 38 -6.79 -18.28 -7.66
C TYR A 38 -7.61 -18.21 -6.37
N GLU A 39 -8.92 -18.31 -6.48
CA GLU A 39 -9.84 -18.24 -5.36
C GLU A 39 -10.40 -19.60 -5.03
N GLU A 40 -10.29 -20.04 -3.77
CA GLU A 40 -10.86 -21.28 -3.26
C GLU A 40 -11.23 -21.13 -1.78
N ASN A 41 -12.43 -21.56 -1.41
CA ASN A 41 -12.93 -21.56 -0.03
C ASN A 41 -12.81 -20.19 0.71
N GLY A 42 -12.97 -19.09 -0.03
CA GLY A 42 -12.86 -17.72 0.51
C GLY A 42 -11.43 -17.22 0.70
N TYR A 43 -10.44 -17.95 0.19
CA TYR A 43 -9.04 -17.55 0.17
C TYR A 43 -8.59 -17.22 -1.25
N ILE A 44 -7.71 -16.23 -1.38
CA ILE A 44 -7.04 -15.90 -2.64
C ILE A 44 -5.58 -16.34 -2.55
N TYR A 45 -5.16 -17.16 -3.50
CA TYR A 45 -3.78 -17.69 -3.60
C TYR A 45 -3.05 -16.99 -4.75
N SER A 46 -2.10 -16.13 -4.42
CA SER A 46 -1.26 -15.46 -5.42
C SER A 46 0.01 -14.88 -4.80
N ARG A 47 1.08 -14.79 -5.57
CA ARG A 47 2.27 -14.03 -5.16
C ARG A 47 1.91 -12.55 -5.01
N GLY A 48 2.29 -11.95 -3.89
CA GLY A 48 2.05 -10.54 -3.59
C GLY A 48 0.69 -10.25 -2.95
N ILE A 49 -0.19 -11.24 -2.76
CA ILE A 49 -1.51 -11.00 -2.14
C ILE A 49 -1.37 -10.64 -0.65
N LEU A 50 -0.56 -11.38 0.09
CA LEU A 50 -0.31 -11.11 1.50
C LEU A 50 0.74 -10.01 1.68
N ASP A 51 1.77 -10.05 0.86
CA ASP A 51 2.93 -9.20 0.88
C ASP A 51 3.11 -8.56 -0.51
N ASN A 52 2.65 -7.30 -0.73
CA ASN A 52 1.93 -6.46 0.25
C ASN A 52 0.61 -5.91 -0.34
N LYS A 53 0.14 -6.43 -1.52
CA LYS A 53 -1.01 -5.87 -2.29
C LYS A 53 -2.32 -5.91 -1.49
N GLY A 54 -2.61 -6.98 -0.79
CA GLY A 54 -3.82 -7.10 0.02
C GLY A 54 -3.88 -6.03 1.13
N PRO A 55 -2.88 -5.96 2.01
CA PRO A 55 -2.83 -4.96 3.07
C PRO A 55 -2.92 -3.52 2.57
N ILE A 56 -2.10 -3.14 1.57
CA ILE A 56 -2.11 -1.75 1.08
C ILE A 56 -3.41 -1.39 0.33
N LEU A 57 -4.02 -2.33 -0.37
CA LEU A 57 -5.33 -2.13 -0.99
C LEU A 57 -6.44 -2.01 0.06
N SER A 58 -6.36 -2.73 1.18
CA SER A 58 -7.29 -2.55 2.29
C SER A 58 -7.25 -1.11 2.83
N CYS A 59 -6.06 -0.53 2.95
CA CYS A 59 -5.90 0.88 3.30
C CYS A 59 -6.51 1.82 2.24
N LEU A 60 -6.33 1.51 0.96
CA LEU A 60 -6.94 2.29 -0.13
C LEU A 60 -8.48 2.24 -0.07
N TYR A 61 -9.06 1.06 0.16
CA TYR A 61 -10.51 0.93 0.29
C TYR A 61 -11.05 1.64 1.54
N ALA A 62 -10.30 1.63 2.65
CA ALA A 62 -10.64 2.42 3.83
C ALA A 62 -10.65 3.93 3.52
N LEU A 63 -9.64 4.42 2.78
CA LEU A 63 -9.60 5.82 2.33
C LEU A 63 -10.77 6.14 1.40
N TYR A 64 -11.13 5.23 0.49
CA TYR A 64 -12.28 5.37 -0.39
C TYR A 64 -13.59 5.44 0.40
N ALA A 65 -13.78 4.58 1.39
CA ALA A 65 -14.96 4.61 2.27
C ALA A 65 -15.08 5.94 3.02
N LEU A 66 -13.99 6.48 3.56
CA LEU A 66 -13.99 7.80 4.19
C LEU A 66 -14.40 8.90 3.21
N LYS A 67 -13.95 8.83 1.97
CA LYS A 67 -14.34 9.77 0.91
C LYS A 67 -15.84 9.67 0.61
N GLU A 68 -16.39 8.47 0.44
CA GLU A 68 -17.82 8.26 0.16
C GLU A 68 -18.72 8.73 1.31
N LEU A 69 -18.24 8.61 2.55
CA LEU A 69 -18.91 9.15 3.74
C LEU A 69 -18.79 10.67 3.87
N GLY A 70 -18.11 11.35 2.95
CA GLY A 70 -17.90 12.79 3.02
C GLY A 70 -16.98 13.25 4.15
N TYR A 71 -16.18 12.35 4.70
CA TYR A 71 -15.25 12.67 5.77
C TYR A 71 -14.22 13.73 5.33
N LYS A 72 -14.01 14.73 6.17
CA LYS A 72 -13.05 15.80 5.94
C LYS A 72 -11.92 15.70 6.97
N PRO A 73 -10.82 15.06 6.63
CA PRO A 73 -9.71 14.90 7.58
C PRO A 73 -9.05 16.23 7.90
N ARG A 74 -8.55 16.36 9.13
CA ARG A 74 -7.77 17.52 9.58
C ARG A 74 -6.44 17.64 8.84
N HIS A 75 -5.75 16.49 8.66
CA HIS A 75 -4.52 16.37 7.87
C HIS A 75 -4.82 15.59 6.60
N GLU A 76 -4.08 15.86 5.53
CA GLU A 76 -4.14 15.02 4.34
C GLU A 76 -3.79 13.57 4.72
N ILE A 77 -4.55 12.60 4.21
CA ILE A 77 -4.26 11.18 4.36
C ILE A 77 -3.74 10.68 3.02
N ARG A 78 -2.57 10.06 2.99
CA ARG A 78 -1.99 9.46 1.77
C ARG A 78 -1.86 7.95 1.93
N ILE A 79 -2.27 7.21 0.89
CA ILE A 79 -1.92 5.81 0.73
C ILE A 79 -0.84 5.76 -0.34
N ILE A 80 0.38 5.40 0.05
CA ILE A 80 1.58 5.46 -0.78
C ILE A 80 1.92 4.05 -1.27
N PHE A 81 2.12 3.90 -2.57
CA PHE A 81 2.42 2.64 -3.25
C PHE A 81 3.87 2.63 -3.72
N GLY A 82 4.72 1.88 -3.04
CA GLY A 82 6.09 1.59 -3.45
C GLY A 82 6.15 0.56 -4.56
N CYS A 83 7.27 0.52 -5.27
CA CYS A 83 7.54 -0.44 -6.35
C CYS A 83 8.98 -0.96 -6.30
N ASN A 84 9.67 -0.83 -5.17
CA ASN A 84 11.07 -1.23 -5.01
C ASN A 84 11.38 -1.58 -3.54
N GLU A 85 10.37 -2.05 -2.78
CA GLU A 85 10.55 -2.42 -1.38
C GLU A 85 11.49 -3.61 -1.27
N GLU A 86 11.23 -4.67 -2.02
CA GLU A 86 11.95 -5.95 -2.05
C GLU A 86 13.45 -5.82 -2.46
N THR A 87 13.87 -4.65 -2.94
CA THR A 87 15.21 -4.38 -3.43
C THR A 87 15.80 -3.07 -2.92
N ALA A 88 15.59 -2.70 -1.64
CA ALA A 88 16.18 -1.58 -0.93
C ALA A 88 15.37 -0.26 -0.88
N PHE A 89 14.13 -0.25 -1.33
CA PHE A 89 13.18 0.87 -1.15
C PHE A 89 13.71 2.23 -1.65
N ASN A 90 14.44 2.21 -2.77
CA ASN A 90 15.07 3.42 -3.33
C ASN A 90 14.04 4.41 -3.91
N ASP A 91 12.89 3.93 -4.34
CA ASP A 91 11.80 4.76 -4.81
C ASP A 91 11.21 5.63 -3.69
N PHE A 92 11.17 5.14 -2.44
CA PHE A 92 10.76 5.95 -1.30
C PHE A 92 11.79 7.03 -0.96
N LYS A 93 13.09 6.71 -1.06
CA LYS A 93 14.15 7.72 -0.92
C LYS A 93 13.99 8.83 -1.96
N TYR A 94 13.68 8.44 -3.21
CA TYR A 94 13.40 9.42 -4.27
C TYR A 94 12.13 10.23 -3.99
N TYR A 95 11.05 9.60 -3.51
CA TYR A 95 9.82 10.27 -3.11
C TYR A 95 10.10 11.39 -2.09
N LEU A 96 10.91 11.12 -1.07
CA LEU A 96 11.30 12.11 -0.05
C LEU A 96 12.18 13.27 -0.58
N THR A 97 12.69 13.18 -1.80
CA THR A 97 13.34 14.32 -2.48
C THR A 97 12.34 15.26 -3.17
N LYS A 98 11.08 14.84 -3.33
CA LYS A 98 10.02 15.58 -4.04
C LYS A 98 8.88 16.01 -3.13
N GLU A 99 8.64 15.27 -2.10
CA GLU A 99 7.54 15.46 -1.15
C GLU A 99 8.12 15.67 0.26
N ILE A 100 7.43 16.43 1.07
CA ILE A 100 7.76 16.56 2.49
C ILE A 100 7.57 15.20 3.20
N PRO A 101 8.30 14.92 4.28
CA PRO A 101 8.06 13.71 5.06
C PRO A 101 6.70 13.75 5.77
N PRO A 102 6.05 12.59 5.99
CA PRO A 102 4.81 12.54 6.77
C PRO A 102 5.06 12.90 8.24
N ILE A 103 4.05 13.46 8.90
CA ILE A 103 4.11 13.71 10.36
C ILE A 103 3.89 12.43 11.17
N ALA A 104 3.19 11.45 10.60
CA ALA A 104 2.96 10.13 11.16
C ALA A 104 2.57 9.15 10.04
N GLY A 105 2.78 7.89 10.28
CA GLY A 105 2.38 6.84 9.34
C GLY A 105 2.59 5.45 9.88
N PHE A 106 2.16 4.46 9.11
CA PHE A 106 2.41 3.05 9.39
C PHE A 106 2.60 2.28 8.08
N THR A 107 3.23 1.13 8.18
CA THR A 107 3.40 0.17 7.10
C THR A 107 2.54 -1.05 7.40
N PRO A 108 1.50 -1.33 6.62
CA PRO A 108 0.68 -2.53 6.78
C PRO A 108 1.39 -3.73 6.13
N ASP A 109 2.62 -3.98 6.52
CA ASP A 109 3.52 -4.92 5.88
C ASP A 109 4.05 -5.92 6.90
N CYS A 110 3.21 -6.86 7.26
CA CYS A 110 3.60 -7.94 8.15
C CYS A 110 2.62 -9.11 8.06
N LYS A 111 3.08 -10.26 8.50
CA LYS A 111 2.22 -11.39 8.81
C LYS A 111 1.48 -11.06 10.11
N TYR A 112 0.20 -10.94 10.03
CA TYR A 112 -0.63 -10.95 11.23
C TYR A 112 -0.68 -12.37 11.77
N PRO A 113 -0.56 -12.56 13.10
CA PRO A 113 -0.67 -13.88 13.72
C PRO A 113 -2.05 -14.50 13.51
#